data_f8436f87407226c107f2434406663885
#
_entry.id   f8436f87407226c107f2434406663885
#
_cell.length_a   1.000
_cell.length_b   1.000
_cell.length_c   1.000
_cell.angle_alpha   90.00
_cell.angle_beta   90.00
_cell.angle_gamma   90.00
#
_symmetry.space_group_name_H-M   'P 1'
#
loop_
_entity.id
_entity.type
_entity.pdbx_description
1 polymer ?
#
loop_
_entity_poly.entity_id
_entity_poly.type
_entity_poly.pdbx_seq_one_letter_code
_entity_poly.pdbx_strand_id
1 'polypeptide(L)'
;MLELLALLMQQCLFFLGYITGRSEFPPALNRAEEAELIGKLDAGDHNARQELITHNLRLVSHIARKYQIPGYGADDLISIGVIGLIKAVDSFKSASGTPLGTYAARCIENEILMTLRASRKRRGVVS
;
A
#
# COMPACT_ATOMS: atom_id res chain seq x y z
N MET A 1 2.93 -14.46 -20.58
CA MET A 1 1.87 -14.80 -19.62
C MET A 1 2.40 -15.44 -18.37
N LEU A 2 3.18 -16.50 -18.50
CA LEU A 2 3.80 -17.18 -17.34
C LEU A 2 4.74 -16.25 -16.57
N GLU A 3 5.46 -15.37 -17.25
CA GLU A 3 6.38 -14.43 -16.62
C GLU A 3 5.65 -13.39 -15.77
N LEU A 4 4.52 -12.90 -16.25
CA LEU A 4 3.70 -11.93 -15.52
C LEU A 4 3.10 -12.57 -14.27
N LEU A 5 2.64 -13.81 -14.37
CA LEU A 5 2.09 -14.57 -13.25
C LEU A 5 3.18 -14.84 -12.22
N ALA A 6 4.38 -15.20 -12.65
CA ALA A 6 5.52 -15.43 -11.78
C ALA A 6 5.92 -14.16 -11.04
N LEU A 7 5.92 -13.01 -11.71
CA LEU A 7 6.20 -11.72 -11.11
C LEU A 7 5.16 -11.34 -10.06
N LEU A 8 3.88 -11.56 -10.35
CA LEU A 8 2.79 -11.31 -9.41
C LEU A 8 2.88 -12.23 -8.19
N MET A 9 3.17 -13.51 -8.40
CA MET A 9 3.35 -14.46 -7.30
C MET A 9 4.57 -14.11 -6.44
N GLN A 10 5.65 -13.71 -7.06
CA GLN A 10 6.85 -13.29 -6.35
C GLN A 10 6.60 -12.06 -5.50
N GLN A 11 5.84 -11.09 -6.02
CA GLN A 11 5.46 -9.91 -5.25
C GLN A 11 4.53 -10.28 -4.09
N CYS A 12 3.56 -11.14 -4.32
CA CYS A 12 2.67 -11.61 -3.24
C CYS A 12 3.42 -12.34 -2.14
N LEU A 13 4.38 -13.19 -2.50
CA LEU A 13 5.22 -13.90 -1.53
C LEU A 13 6.10 -12.93 -0.74
N PHE A 14 6.64 -11.92 -1.41
CA PHE A 14 7.44 -10.89 -0.77
C PHE A 14 6.62 -10.13 0.27
N PHE A 15 5.41 -9.69 -0.11
CA PHE A 15 4.51 -8.99 0.81
C PHE A 15 4.03 -9.88 1.95
N LEU A 16 3.72 -11.14 1.66
CA LEU A 16 3.34 -12.11 2.69
C LEU A 16 4.46 -12.31 3.70
N GLY A 17 5.71 -12.38 3.24
CA GLY A 17 6.85 -12.47 4.12
C GLY A 17 6.99 -11.27 5.05
N TYR A 18 6.70 -10.07 4.56
CA TYR A 18 6.71 -8.87 5.38
C TYR A 18 5.54 -8.80 6.36
N ILE A 19 4.36 -9.24 5.95
CA ILE A 19 3.15 -9.19 6.79
C ILE A 19 3.17 -10.28 7.86
N THR A 20 3.61 -11.48 7.53
CA THR A 20 3.65 -12.61 8.45
C THR A 20 4.93 -12.69 9.26
N GLY A 21 6.01 -12.15 8.73
CA GLY A 21 7.27 -12.05 9.46
C GLY A 21 7.16 -10.99 10.55
N ARG A 22 7.69 -11.28 11.71
CA ARG A 22 7.80 -10.32 12.81
C ARG A 22 8.84 -9.24 12.52
N SER A 23 9.34 -9.18 11.32
CA SER A 23 10.34 -8.19 10.95
C SER A 23 9.72 -6.81 11.00
N GLU A 24 10.44 -5.91 11.57
CA GLU A 24 10.10 -4.50 11.51
C GLU A 24 10.10 -4.06 10.05
N PHE A 25 9.10 -3.29 9.68
CA PHE A 25 9.08 -2.70 8.35
C PHE A 25 10.31 -1.80 8.16
N PRO A 26 10.87 -1.73 6.95
CA PRO A 26 11.98 -0.83 6.68
C PRO A 26 11.66 0.61 7.07
N PRO A 27 12.67 1.39 7.48
CA PRO A 27 12.44 2.78 7.84
C PRO A 27 11.98 3.60 6.64
N ALA A 28 11.27 4.69 6.92
CA ALA A 28 10.86 5.62 5.88
C ALA A 28 12.08 6.23 5.18
N LEU A 29 11.95 6.48 3.89
CA LEU A 29 12.99 7.14 3.10
C LEU A 29 13.09 8.61 3.47
N ASN A 30 14.30 9.17 3.41
CA ASN A 30 14.46 10.61 3.50
C ASN A 30 14.05 11.27 2.18
N ARG A 31 13.95 12.59 2.17
CA ARG A 31 13.49 13.34 0.99
C ARG A 31 14.36 13.11 -0.24
N ALA A 32 15.67 13.05 -0.06
CA ALA A 32 16.61 12.87 -1.18
C ALA A 32 16.48 11.49 -1.79
N GLU A 33 16.40 10.46 -0.97
CA GLU A 33 16.21 9.07 -1.41
C GLU A 33 14.88 8.89 -2.13
N GLU A 34 13.82 9.45 -1.55
CA GLU A 34 12.49 9.37 -2.13
C GLU A 34 12.43 10.07 -3.49
N ALA A 35 13.01 11.28 -3.59
CA ALA A 35 13.05 12.03 -4.84
C ALA A 35 13.80 11.28 -5.93
N GLU A 36 14.91 10.62 -5.59
CA GLU A 36 15.67 9.81 -6.53
C GLU A 36 14.85 8.62 -7.04
N LEU A 37 14.18 7.92 -6.13
CA LEU A 37 13.33 6.78 -6.51
C LEU A 37 12.12 7.21 -7.34
N ILE A 38 11.54 8.36 -7.05
CA ILE A 38 10.42 8.89 -7.84
C ILE A 38 10.88 9.20 -9.26
N GLY A 39 12.07 9.77 -9.41
CA GLY A 39 12.66 10.00 -10.74
C GLY A 39 12.83 8.70 -11.52
N LYS A 40 13.31 7.66 -10.86
CA LYS A 40 13.45 6.33 -11.48
C LYS A 40 12.09 5.69 -11.78
N LEU A 41 11.10 5.90 -10.90
CA LEU A 41 9.74 5.42 -11.12
C LEU A 41 9.13 6.06 -12.37
N ASP A 42 9.32 7.36 -12.56
CA ASP A 42 8.85 8.08 -13.74
C ASP A 42 9.49 7.53 -15.02
N ALA A 43 10.71 6.99 -14.92
CA ALA A 43 11.40 6.35 -16.03
C ALA A 43 11.00 4.88 -16.23
N GLY A 44 10.11 4.33 -15.41
CA GLY A 44 9.63 2.96 -15.54
C GLY A 44 10.44 1.91 -14.81
N ASP A 45 11.27 2.29 -13.85
CA ASP A 45 12.10 1.36 -13.09
C ASP A 45 11.26 0.57 -12.07
N HIS A 46 11.15 -0.74 -12.28
CA HIS A 46 10.41 -1.63 -11.39
C HIS A 46 11.04 -1.76 -10.00
N ASN A 47 12.37 -1.69 -9.90
CA ASN A 47 13.03 -1.76 -8.61
C ASN A 47 12.70 -0.54 -7.75
N ALA A 48 12.65 0.64 -8.38
CA ALA A 48 12.26 1.87 -7.70
C ALA A 48 10.82 1.78 -7.19
N ARG A 49 9.92 1.21 -8.01
CA ARG A 49 8.53 0.97 -7.62
C ARG A 49 8.45 0.10 -6.37
N GLN A 50 9.17 -1.02 -6.34
CA GLN A 50 9.17 -1.92 -5.20
C GLN A 50 9.75 -1.28 -3.94
N GLU A 51 10.83 -0.53 -4.09
CA GLU A 51 11.45 0.16 -2.95
C GLU A 51 10.51 1.22 -2.36
N LEU A 52 9.83 1.98 -3.21
CA LEU A 52 8.85 2.96 -2.75
C LEU A 52 7.71 2.31 -1.98
N ILE A 53 7.20 1.18 -2.46
CA ILE A 53 6.16 0.42 -1.76
C ILE A 53 6.69 -0.11 -0.43
N THR A 54 7.83 -0.77 -0.45
CA THR A 54 8.42 -1.39 0.74
C THR A 54 8.67 -0.38 1.85
N HIS A 55 9.24 0.77 1.51
CA HIS A 55 9.58 1.80 2.49
C HIS A 55 8.39 2.64 2.96
N ASN A 56 7.20 2.40 2.41
CA ASN A 56 5.95 3.03 2.85
C ASN A 56 5.01 2.06 3.57
N LEU A 57 5.45 0.83 3.86
CA LEU A 57 4.64 -0.15 4.59
C LEU A 57 4.35 0.28 6.02
N ARG A 58 5.25 1.03 6.66
CA ARG A 58 5.00 1.60 7.98
C ARG A 58 3.80 2.53 7.98
N LEU A 59 3.67 3.30 6.92
CA LEU A 59 2.53 4.21 6.75
C LEU A 59 1.22 3.43 6.68
N VAL A 60 1.21 2.31 5.95
CA VAL A 60 0.04 1.43 5.87
C VAL A 60 -0.35 0.93 7.26
N SER A 61 0.60 0.39 8.00
CA SER A 61 0.35 -0.11 9.35
C SER A 61 -0.17 0.99 10.28
N HIS A 62 0.43 2.16 10.21
CA HIS A 62 0.02 3.31 11.02
C HIS A 62 -1.42 3.72 10.74
N ILE A 63 -1.80 3.80 9.48
CA ILE A 63 -3.16 4.17 9.09
C ILE A 63 -4.16 3.07 9.43
N ALA A 64 -3.82 1.81 9.16
CA ALA A 64 -4.70 0.67 9.41
C ALA A 64 -5.07 0.53 10.88
N ARG A 65 -4.15 0.87 11.78
CA ARG A 65 -4.39 0.79 13.24
C ARG A 65 -5.50 1.72 13.72
N LYS A 66 -5.82 2.76 12.96
CA LYS A 66 -6.88 3.70 13.33
C LYS A 66 -8.27 3.15 13.09
N TYR A 67 -8.38 2.05 12.39
CA TYR A 67 -9.67 1.51 11.96
C TYR A 67 -9.96 0.16 12.60
N GLN A 68 -11.23 -0.03 12.96
CA GLN A 68 -11.75 -1.32 13.41
C GLN A 68 -12.99 -1.61 12.57
N ILE A 69 -12.92 -2.66 11.76
CA ILE A 69 -14.02 -3.08 10.91
C ILE A 69 -14.46 -4.48 11.35
N PRO A 70 -15.74 -4.66 11.75
CA PRO A 70 -16.22 -5.98 12.15
C PRO A 70 -16.03 -7.01 11.04
N GLY A 71 -15.50 -8.16 11.41
CA GLY A 71 -15.21 -9.23 10.47
C GLY A 71 -13.82 -9.15 9.83
N TYR A 72 -13.04 -8.09 10.12
CA TYR A 72 -11.69 -7.92 9.60
C TYR A 72 -10.69 -7.82 10.74
N GLY A 73 -9.65 -8.63 10.69
CA GLY A 73 -8.53 -8.51 11.63
C GLY A 73 -7.57 -7.40 11.23
N ALA A 74 -6.61 -7.11 12.12
CA ALA A 74 -5.59 -6.09 11.84
C ALA A 74 -4.80 -6.43 10.57
N ASP A 75 -4.46 -7.70 10.37
CA ASP A 75 -3.72 -8.15 9.19
C ASP A 75 -4.53 -7.95 7.90
N ASP A 76 -5.84 -8.15 7.97
CA ASP A 76 -6.73 -7.92 6.83
C ASP A 76 -6.72 -6.45 6.43
N LEU A 77 -6.79 -5.54 7.40
CA LEU A 77 -6.78 -4.10 7.14
C LEU A 77 -5.44 -3.64 6.58
N ILE A 78 -4.34 -4.21 7.05
CA ILE A 78 -3.02 -3.93 6.50
C ILE A 78 -2.97 -4.37 5.03
N SER A 79 -3.46 -5.56 4.72
CA SER A 79 -3.50 -6.06 3.34
C SER A 79 -4.32 -5.16 2.43
N ILE A 80 -5.47 -4.68 2.90
CA ILE A 80 -6.31 -3.73 2.17
C ILE A 80 -5.55 -2.42 1.96
N GLY A 81 -4.88 -1.93 3.00
CA GLY A 81 -4.07 -0.72 2.93
C GLY A 81 -2.91 -0.83 1.94
N VAL A 82 -2.29 -2.01 1.85
CA VAL A 82 -1.21 -2.27 0.88
C VAL A 82 -1.74 -2.13 -0.55
N ILE A 83 -2.97 -2.58 -0.82
CA ILE A 83 -3.59 -2.37 -2.13
C ILE A 83 -3.70 -0.88 -2.44
N GLY A 84 -4.12 -0.07 -1.47
CA GLY A 84 -4.16 1.38 -1.62
C GLY A 84 -2.80 1.99 -1.88
N LEU A 85 -1.77 1.52 -1.19
CA LEU A 85 -0.39 1.97 -1.40
C LEU A 85 0.11 1.64 -2.81
N ILE A 86 -0.14 0.42 -3.29
CA ILE A 86 0.25 0.00 -4.64
C ILE A 86 -0.43 0.90 -5.68
N LYS A 87 -1.73 1.13 -5.53
CA LYS A 87 -2.46 2.04 -6.41
C LYS A 87 -1.88 3.45 -6.39
N ALA A 88 -1.47 3.91 -5.21
CA ALA A 88 -0.87 5.23 -5.06
C ALA A 88 0.44 5.34 -5.84
N VAL A 89 1.34 4.37 -5.66
CA VAL A 89 2.64 4.38 -6.33
C VAL A 89 2.46 4.31 -7.85
N ASP A 90 1.52 3.49 -8.32
CA ASP A 90 1.27 3.29 -9.74
C ASP A 90 0.61 4.50 -10.40
N SER A 91 -0.14 5.30 -9.64
CA SER A 91 -0.86 6.46 -10.17
C SER A 91 -0.23 7.80 -9.80
N PHE A 92 0.84 7.79 -9.01
CA PHE A 92 1.46 9.02 -8.53
C PHE A 92 2.09 9.81 -9.68
N LYS A 93 1.84 11.12 -9.66
CA LYS A 93 2.43 12.07 -10.61
C LYS A 93 3.19 13.13 -9.83
N SER A 94 4.50 13.12 -9.96
CA SER A 94 5.38 14.07 -9.26
C SER A 94 5.07 15.52 -9.66
N ALA A 95 4.58 15.74 -10.87
CA ALA A 95 4.21 17.06 -11.37
C ALA A 95 3.05 17.71 -10.61
N SER A 96 2.26 16.93 -9.86
CA SER A 96 1.11 17.46 -9.11
C SER A 96 1.52 18.33 -7.90
N GLY A 97 2.78 18.25 -7.48
CA GLY A 97 3.30 19.01 -6.34
C GLY A 97 2.96 18.42 -4.97
N THR A 98 2.12 17.38 -4.90
CA THR A 98 1.79 16.72 -3.65
C THR A 98 2.87 15.70 -3.30
N PRO A 99 3.37 15.66 -2.05
CA PRO A 99 4.31 14.63 -1.64
C PRO A 99 3.71 13.23 -1.75
N LEU A 100 4.54 12.25 -2.09
CA LEU A 100 4.10 10.86 -2.23
C LEU A 100 3.43 10.33 -0.95
N GLY A 101 4.02 10.62 0.22
CA GLY A 101 3.46 10.16 1.49
C GLY A 101 2.03 10.65 1.73
N THR A 102 1.76 11.91 1.41
CA THR A 102 0.42 12.49 1.54
C THR A 102 -0.56 11.83 0.57
N TYR A 103 -0.15 11.64 -0.65
CA TYR A 103 -0.97 10.98 -1.67
C TYR A 103 -1.24 9.52 -1.31
N ALA A 104 -0.20 8.80 -0.90
CA ALA A 104 -0.32 7.40 -0.48
C ALA A 104 -1.24 7.25 0.72
N ALA A 105 -1.14 8.15 1.71
CA ALA A 105 -2.02 8.12 2.89
C ALA A 105 -3.49 8.20 2.49
N ARG A 106 -3.82 9.08 1.54
CA ARG A 106 -5.19 9.20 1.04
C ARG A 106 -5.66 7.94 0.33
N CYS A 107 -4.81 7.34 -0.49
CA CYS A 107 -5.16 6.11 -1.22
C CYS A 107 -5.35 4.93 -0.27
N ILE A 108 -4.50 4.82 0.75
CA ILE A 108 -4.61 3.79 1.78
C ILE A 108 -5.94 3.95 2.55
N GLU A 109 -6.23 5.16 3.01
CA GLU A 109 -7.49 5.43 3.71
C GLU A 109 -8.70 5.15 2.83
N ASN A 110 -8.66 5.53 1.57
CA ASN A 110 -9.76 5.30 0.64
C ASN A 110 -10.06 3.82 0.48
N GLU A 111 -9.04 2.96 0.37
CA GLU A 111 -9.25 1.52 0.26
C GLU A 111 -9.90 0.95 1.52
N ILE A 112 -9.43 1.38 2.69
CA ILE A 112 -10.00 0.94 3.97
C ILE A 112 -11.45 1.44 4.11
N LEU A 113 -11.71 2.70 3.76
CA LEU A 113 -13.05 3.27 3.84
C LEU A 113 -14.04 2.63 2.86
N MET A 114 -13.59 2.27 1.66
CA MET A 114 -14.41 1.53 0.71
C MET A 114 -14.80 0.15 1.27
N THR A 115 -13.87 -0.52 1.94
CA THR A 115 -14.13 -1.79 2.59
C THR A 115 -15.14 -1.62 3.73
N LEU A 116 -14.99 -0.57 4.54
CA LEU A 116 -15.92 -0.25 5.62
C LEU A 116 -17.32 -0.01 5.08
N ARG A 117 -17.46 0.76 4.02
CA ARG A 117 -18.77 1.03 3.38
C ARG A 117 -19.40 -0.25 2.84
N ALA A 118 -18.62 -1.10 2.18
CA ALA A 118 -19.10 -2.37 1.68
C ALA A 118 -19.57 -3.29 2.82
N SER A 119 -18.85 -3.32 3.93
CA SER A 119 -19.22 -4.07 5.13
C SER A 119 -20.53 -3.57 5.73
N ARG A 120 -20.68 -2.26 5.84
CA ARG A 120 -21.91 -1.65 6.35
C ARG A 120 -23.10 -1.94 5.45
N LYS A 121 -22.91 -1.85 4.14
CA LYS A 121 -23.97 -2.14 3.17
C LYS A 121 -24.44 -3.58 3.26
N ARG A 122 -23.51 -4.52 3.41
CA ARG A 122 -23.87 -5.94 3.56
C ARG A 122 -24.66 -6.19 4.84
N ARG A 123 -24.27 -5.56 5.94
CA ARG A 123 -25.01 -5.67 7.21
C ARG A 123 -26.37 -5.01 7.15
N GLY A 124 -26.49 -3.89 6.46
CA GLY A 124 -27.76 -3.22 6.25
C GLY A 124 -28.74 -4.05 5.44
N VAL A 125 -28.27 -4.86 4.51
CA VAL A 125 -29.11 -5.76 3.71
C VAL A 125 -29.59 -6.95 4.55
N VAL A 126 -28.81 -7.40 5.52
CA VAL A 126 -29.14 -8.54 6.37
C VAL A 126 -30.05 -8.13 7.55
N SER A 127 -29.98 -6.91 7.96
CA SER A 127 -30.80 -6.38 9.03
C SER A 127 -32.11 -5.80 8.50
#